data_1aa07292662f8b44414c36e479db4bea
#
_entry.id   1aa07292662f8b44414c36e479db4bea
#
_cell.length_a   1.000
_cell.length_b   1.000
_cell.length_c   1.000
_cell.angle_alpha   90.00
_cell.angle_beta   90.00
_cell.angle_gamma   90.00
#
_symmetry.space_group_name_H-M   'P 1'
#
loop_
_entity.id
_entity.type
_entity.pdbx_description
1 polymer ?
#
loop_
_entity_poly.entity_id
_entity_poly.type
_entity_poly.pdbx_seq_one_letter_code
_entity_poly.pdbx_strand_id
1 'polypeptide(L)'
;MLAVYYLLNRYFKKKHCLEIEIQGLQEKINVLNTENIQEKKNKISLEEKIKRYNSLKEIVEEIDQSLDLEYIGDRLAAIAFSFIAGDKGTCTLYLIDNQTQKLTLFKTKKEDKELIIKAKEGDIFDFWVLRHTSPLLIEDIKKDFRFDTSASLSINGEQRRTIDLEKIESQHIRTISSLISSPLISEHKFLGILRIDNSIRSLYSQDDLRFLTTICDLGAVALENGELFQRARDLAIHDELTRLYTKGYFLERLKEECKRGFRQDIAFSLLMLDIDYFKKYNDKFGHTGGDIVLKSLSRAMTDSLKDSNSIISRFGGEEFCIILPSCDKKAAFKIAEELRAKIEKIKIILRKHETHVTVSIGVASFPQDAADEDELILKSDKAMYAAKQKGRNRVC
;
A
#
# COMPACT_ATOMS: atom_id res chain seq x y z
N MET A 1 30.99 -92.60 29.64
CA MET A 1 30.90 -92.04 28.26
C MET A 1 29.48 -91.53 27.96
N LEU A 2 28.43 -92.30 28.20
CA LEU A 2 27.00 -91.91 27.89
C LEU A 2 26.54 -90.63 28.68
N ALA A 3 26.91 -90.47 29.94
CA ALA A 3 26.53 -89.29 30.75
C ALA A 3 27.17 -88.00 30.25
N VAL A 4 28.41 -88.04 29.79
CA VAL A 4 29.11 -86.85 29.22
C VAL A 4 28.51 -86.49 27.87
N TYR A 5 28.11 -87.41 27.02
CA TYR A 5 27.44 -87.16 25.77
C TYR A 5 26.06 -86.50 26.00
N TYR A 6 25.27 -86.96 26.99
CA TYR A 6 23.99 -86.38 27.31
C TYR A 6 24.11 -84.95 27.84
N LEU A 7 25.12 -84.67 28.67
CA LEU A 7 25.38 -83.29 29.18
C LEU A 7 25.87 -82.38 28.08
N LEU A 8 26.73 -82.80 27.17
CA LEU A 8 27.17 -82.03 26.01
C LEU A 8 25.99 -81.73 25.05
N ASN A 9 25.13 -82.69 24.76
CA ASN A 9 23.98 -82.46 23.89
C ASN A 9 22.97 -81.50 24.51
N ARG A 10 22.74 -81.56 25.81
CA ARG A 10 21.90 -80.62 26.53
C ARG A 10 22.50 -79.25 26.54
N TYR A 11 23.82 -79.09 26.67
CA TYR A 11 24.49 -77.81 26.61
C TYR A 11 24.42 -77.21 25.19
N PHE A 12 24.64 -77.97 24.14
CA PHE A 12 24.49 -77.47 22.75
C PHE A 12 23.08 -77.05 22.41
N LYS A 13 22.06 -77.81 22.85
CA LYS A 13 20.63 -77.42 22.66
C LYS A 13 20.32 -76.09 23.39
N LYS A 14 20.81 -75.95 24.62
CA LYS A 14 20.55 -74.72 25.39
C LYS A 14 21.30 -73.52 24.78
N LYS A 15 22.55 -73.75 24.32
CA LYS A 15 23.33 -72.74 23.61
C LYS A 15 22.63 -72.27 22.34
N HIS A 16 22.15 -73.19 21.51
CA HIS A 16 21.42 -72.89 20.28
C HIS A 16 20.12 -72.14 20.53
N CYS A 17 19.37 -72.49 21.58
CA CYS A 17 18.19 -71.80 21.97
C CYS A 17 18.46 -70.33 22.41
N LEU A 18 19.53 -70.11 23.17
CA LEU A 18 19.99 -68.77 23.57
C LEU A 18 20.48 -67.94 22.37
N GLU A 19 21.18 -68.57 21.42
CA GLU A 19 21.59 -67.89 20.19
C GLU A 19 20.42 -67.35 19.36
N ILE A 20 19.33 -68.16 19.22
CA ILE A 20 18.07 -67.76 18.56
C ILE A 20 17.42 -66.60 19.34
N GLU A 21 17.38 -66.69 20.66
CA GLU A 21 16.80 -65.64 21.51
C GLU A 21 17.56 -64.32 21.40
N ILE A 22 18.92 -64.37 21.40
CA ILE A 22 19.79 -63.23 21.19
C ILE A 22 19.55 -62.60 19.83
N GLN A 23 19.44 -63.40 18.77
CA GLN A 23 19.17 -62.96 17.42
C GLN A 23 17.77 -62.27 17.33
N GLY A 24 16.75 -62.85 17.93
CA GLY A 24 15.39 -62.23 18.01
C GLY A 24 15.38 -60.92 18.79
N LEU A 25 16.19 -60.79 19.87
CA LEU A 25 16.35 -59.55 20.62
C LEU A 25 17.09 -58.48 19.81
N GLN A 26 18.12 -58.86 19.07
CA GLN A 26 18.85 -57.95 18.18
C GLN A 26 17.95 -57.40 17.06
N GLU A 27 17.12 -58.23 16.45
CA GLU A 27 16.12 -57.81 15.44
C GLU A 27 15.15 -56.80 16.06
N LYS A 28 14.61 -57.08 17.26
CA LYS A 28 13.71 -56.14 17.96
C LYS A 28 14.44 -54.81 18.29
N ILE A 29 15.68 -54.84 18.72
CA ILE A 29 16.47 -53.61 18.96
C ILE A 29 16.64 -52.80 17.67
N ASN A 30 16.90 -53.45 16.54
CA ASN A 30 17.05 -52.77 15.26
C ASN A 30 15.71 -52.13 14.79
N VAL A 31 14.61 -52.82 14.96
CA VAL A 31 13.26 -52.27 14.66
C VAL A 31 12.97 -51.05 15.56
N LEU A 32 13.13 -51.18 16.86
CA LEU A 32 12.91 -50.08 17.81
C LEU A 32 13.83 -48.87 17.56
N ASN A 33 15.08 -49.11 17.14
CA ASN A 33 16.00 -48.04 16.78
C ASN A 33 15.53 -47.30 15.51
N THR A 34 15.07 -48.04 14.49
CA THR A 34 14.50 -47.42 13.28
C THR A 34 13.23 -46.63 13.56
N GLU A 35 12.33 -47.15 14.38
CA GLU A 35 11.13 -46.45 14.82
C GLU A 35 11.49 -45.17 15.60
N ASN A 36 12.42 -45.24 16.53
CA ASN A 36 12.87 -44.10 17.32
C ASN A 36 13.51 -42.99 16.45
N ILE A 37 14.29 -43.38 15.43
CA ILE A 37 14.86 -42.45 14.46
C ILE A 37 13.71 -41.76 13.66
N GLN A 38 12.71 -42.52 13.24
CA GLN A 38 11.56 -41.97 12.51
C GLN A 38 10.72 -41.05 13.38
N GLU A 39 10.45 -41.44 14.62
CA GLU A 39 9.72 -40.59 15.56
C GLU A 39 10.45 -39.27 15.85
N LYS A 40 11.78 -39.32 16.02
CA LYS A 40 12.59 -38.10 16.17
C LYS A 40 12.50 -37.18 14.96
N LYS A 41 12.55 -37.73 13.74
CA LYS A 41 12.35 -36.96 12.52
C LYS A 41 10.96 -36.34 12.45
N ASN A 42 9.92 -37.11 12.79
CA ASN A 42 8.55 -36.64 12.81
C ASN A 42 8.35 -35.53 13.85
N LYS A 43 8.96 -35.65 15.04
CA LYS A 43 8.92 -34.64 16.09
C LYS A 43 9.53 -33.30 15.62
N ILE A 44 10.73 -33.36 15.03
CA ILE A 44 11.40 -32.16 14.50
C ILE A 44 10.53 -31.48 13.44
N SER A 45 10.00 -32.26 12.49
CA SER A 45 9.08 -31.74 11.46
C SER A 45 7.81 -31.11 12.04
N LEU A 46 7.29 -31.67 13.11
CA LEU A 46 6.09 -31.13 13.78
C LEU A 46 6.41 -29.84 14.55
N GLU A 47 7.56 -29.77 15.21
CA GLU A 47 8.04 -28.56 15.89
C GLU A 47 8.26 -27.41 14.89
N GLU A 48 8.82 -27.69 13.72
CA GLU A 48 8.95 -26.70 12.65
C GLU A 48 7.59 -26.21 12.14
N LYS A 49 6.63 -27.13 11.96
CA LYS A 49 5.25 -26.76 11.55
C LYS A 49 4.56 -25.90 12.60
N ILE A 50 4.70 -26.22 13.89
CA ILE A 50 4.13 -25.42 14.98
C ILE A 50 4.77 -24.02 14.99
N LYS A 51 6.08 -23.93 14.81
CA LYS A 51 6.78 -22.64 14.74
C LYS A 51 6.26 -21.80 13.57
N ARG A 52 6.12 -22.39 12.38
CA ARG A 52 5.54 -21.70 11.20
C ARG A 52 4.10 -21.26 11.43
N TYR A 53 3.27 -22.11 12.07
CA TYR A 53 1.87 -21.75 12.40
C TYR A 53 1.78 -20.58 13.39
N ASN A 54 2.60 -20.58 14.42
CA ASN A 54 2.67 -19.48 15.39
C ASN A 54 3.12 -18.18 14.70
N SER A 55 4.09 -18.27 13.79
CA SER A 55 4.53 -17.13 13.00
C SER A 55 3.41 -16.56 12.11
N LEU A 56 2.56 -17.41 11.51
CA LEU A 56 1.41 -16.95 10.72
C LEU A 56 0.40 -16.17 11.59
N LYS A 57 0.17 -16.61 12.82
CA LYS A 57 -0.70 -15.89 13.75
C LYS A 57 -0.13 -14.50 14.07
N GLU A 58 1.16 -14.43 14.39
CA GLU A 58 1.85 -13.15 14.65
C GLU A 58 1.79 -12.24 13.41
N ILE A 59 1.97 -12.81 12.22
CA ILE A 59 1.88 -12.08 10.94
C ILE A 59 0.49 -11.43 10.77
N VAL A 60 -0.58 -12.18 11.01
CA VAL A 60 -1.95 -11.65 10.91
C VAL A 60 -2.16 -10.53 11.93
N GLU A 61 -1.77 -10.76 13.19
CA GLU A 61 -1.90 -9.75 14.25
C GLU A 61 -1.10 -8.47 13.95
N GLU A 62 0.08 -8.58 13.34
CA GLU A 62 0.90 -7.43 12.96
C GLU A 62 0.35 -6.66 11.75
N ILE A 63 -0.18 -7.37 10.75
CA ILE A 63 -0.75 -6.74 9.54
C ILE A 63 -2.06 -6.02 9.88
N ASP A 64 -2.88 -6.59 10.76
CA ASP A 64 -4.17 -6.02 11.16
C ASP A 64 -4.05 -4.77 12.05
N GLN A 65 -2.85 -4.42 12.54
CA GLN A 65 -2.65 -3.25 13.40
C GLN A 65 -2.89 -1.91 12.68
N SER A 66 -2.81 -1.87 11.35
CA SER A 66 -2.96 -0.65 10.59
C SER A 66 -3.53 -0.91 9.20
N LEU A 67 -4.39 0.00 8.76
CA LEU A 67 -4.91 0.03 7.37
C LEU A 67 -4.05 0.92 6.45
N ASP A 68 -2.89 1.37 6.90
CA ASP A 68 -1.95 2.15 6.10
C ASP A 68 -1.16 1.23 5.16
N LEU A 69 -1.28 1.45 3.86
CA LEU A 69 -0.61 0.67 2.82
C LEU A 69 0.92 0.66 2.98
N GLU A 70 1.51 1.79 3.38
CA GLU A 70 2.95 1.91 3.62
C GLU A 70 3.40 1.00 4.76
N TYR A 71 2.63 0.97 5.86
CA TYR A 71 2.88 0.10 6.99
C TYR A 71 2.72 -1.37 6.62
N ILE A 72 1.59 -1.74 5.97
CA ILE A 72 1.31 -3.12 5.56
C ILE A 72 2.43 -3.63 4.64
N GLY A 73 2.82 -2.86 3.63
CA GLY A 73 3.87 -3.25 2.68
C GLY A 73 5.24 -3.40 3.34
N ASP A 74 5.60 -2.52 4.28
CA ASP A 74 6.85 -2.64 5.03
C ASP A 74 6.88 -3.90 5.90
N ARG A 75 5.76 -4.22 6.57
CA ARG A 75 5.63 -5.42 7.42
C ARG A 75 5.67 -6.70 6.58
N LEU A 76 4.95 -6.77 5.47
CA LEU A 76 5.00 -7.92 4.55
C LEU A 76 6.42 -8.22 4.07
N ALA A 77 7.13 -7.19 3.61
CA ALA A 77 8.51 -7.35 3.17
C ALA A 77 9.44 -7.75 4.32
N ALA A 78 9.27 -7.19 5.54
CA ALA A 78 10.06 -7.52 6.70
C ALA A 78 9.84 -8.96 7.17
N ILE A 79 8.59 -9.39 7.24
CA ILE A 79 8.21 -10.76 7.64
C ILE A 79 8.78 -11.78 6.67
N ALA A 80 8.54 -11.59 5.36
CA ALA A 80 9.06 -12.50 4.34
C ALA A 80 10.60 -12.56 4.36
N PHE A 81 11.27 -11.44 4.56
CA PHE A 81 12.71 -11.33 4.64
C PHE A 81 13.27 -12.05 5.88
N SER A 82 12.67 -11.87 7.05
CA SER A 82 13.16 -12.50 8.29
C SER A 82 12.84 -14.00 8.34
N PHE A 83 11.60 -14.40 8.07
CA PHE A 83 11.18 -15.80 8.27
C PHE A 83 11.62 -16.75 7.16
N ILE A 84 11.78 -16.27 5.92
CA ILE A 84 12.15 -17.12 4.79
C ILE A 84 13.63 -16.94 4.43
N ALA A 85 14.09 -15.70 4.30
CA ALA A 85 15.45 -15.41 3.92
C ALA A 85 16.45 -15.46 5.11
N GLY A 86 15.95 -15.44 6.37
CA GLY A 86 16.80 -15.35 7.56
C GLY A 86 17.66 -14.09 7.55
N ASP A 87 17.07 -12.98 7.11
CA ASP A 87 17.69 -11.66 6.95
C ASP A 87 18.88 -11.64 5.96
N LYS A 88 18.91 -12.60 5.03
CA LYS A 88 19.93 -12.71 3.98
C LYS A 88 19.35 -12.48 2.60
N GLY A 89 20.19 -11.93 1.71
CA GLY A 89 19.76 -11.68 0.35
C GLY A 89 18.91 -10.40 0.21
N THR A 90 17.88 -10.45 -0.63
CA THR A 90 17.02 -9.30 -0.91
C THR A 90 15.56 -9.75 -0.97
N CYS A 91 14.68 -8.98 -0.33
CA CYS A 91 13.24 -9.11 -0.48
C CYS A 91 12.70 -7.83 -1.13
N THR A 92 11.92 -7.95 -2.19
CA THR A 92 11.31 -6.85 -2.92
C THR A 92 9.82 -7.05 -3.03
N LEU A 93 9.06 -6.00 -2.71
CA LEU A 93 7.63 -5.91 -2.90
C LEU A 93 7.36 -4.92 -4.03
N TYR A 94 6.74 -5.40 -5.09
CA TYR A 94 6.21 -4.59 -6.18
C TYR A 94 4.70 -4.54 -6.09
N LEU A 95 4.10 -3.37 -6.30
CA LEU A 95 2.65 -3.20 -6.42
C LEU A 95 2.30 -2.64 -7.80
N ILE A 96 1.07 -2.90 -8.24
CA ILE A 96 0.51 -2.28 -9.46
C ILE A 96 0.11 -0.85 -9.11
N ASP A 97 0.71 0.10 -9.80
CA ASP A 97 0.28 1.50 -9.74
C ASP A 97 -1.08 1.67 -10.41
N ASN A 98 -2.05 2.22 -9.69
CA ASN A 98 -3.43 2.35 -10.16
C ASN A 98 -3.58 3.32 -11.35
N GLN A 99 -2.64 4.26 -11.57
CA GLN A 99 -2.71 5.24 -12.66
C GLN A 99 -2.03 4.72 -13.92
N THR A 100 -0.84 4.15 -13.77
CA THR A 100 -0.03 3.69 -14.90
C THR A 100 -0.28 2.22 -15.26
N GLN A 101 -0.93 1.45 -14.40
CA GLN A 101 -1.16 0.01 -14.52
C GLN A 101 0.15 -0.79 -14.69
N LYS A 102 1.25 -0.27 -14.15
CA LYS A 102 2.57 -0.90 -14.18
C LYS A 102 3.00 -1.36 -12.79
N LEU A 103 3.84 -2.40 -12.77
CA LEU A 103 4.55 -2.78 -11.54
C LEU A 103 5.49 -1.64 -11.12
N THR A 104 5.45 -1.27 -9.86
CA THR A 104 6.36 -0.30 -9.26
C THR A 104 6.94 -0.86 -7.97
N LEU A 105 8.24 -0.66 -7.76
CA LEU A 105 8.90 -1.06 -6.52
C LEU A 105 8.32 -0.27 -5.36
N PHE A 106 7.67 -0.98 -4.44
CA PHE A 106 7.01 -0.36 -3.29
C PHE A 106 7.87 -0.44 -2.02
N LYS A 107 8.36 -1.63 -1.66
CA LYS A 107 9.23 -1.84 -0.49
C LYS A 107 10.39 -2.77 -0.79
N THR A 108 11.48 -2.61 -0.04
CA THR A 108 12.68 -3.44 -0.14
C THR A 108 13.27 -3.69 1.23
N LYS A 109 13.58 -4.95 1.53
CA LYS A 109 14.46 -5.36 2.64
C LYS A 109 15.68 -6.05 2.05
N LYS A 110 16.85 -5.79 2.60
CA LYS A 110 18.11 -6.26 2.03
C LYS A 110 19.18 -6.41 3.11
N GLU A 111 20.01 -7.44 2.95
CA GLU A 111 21.17 -7.71 3.80
C GLU A 111 22.22 -6.60 3.67
N ASP A 112 22.58 -6.25 2.43
CA ASP A 112 23.45 -5.12 2.14
C ASP A 112 22.63 -3.84 1.99
N LYS A 113 22.76 -2.92 2.95
CA LYS A 113 22.04 -1.66 2.99
C LYS A 113 22.43 -0.71 1.85
N GLU A 114 23.64 -0.85 1.29
CA GLU A 114 24.14 0.01 0.22
C GLU A 114 23.68 -0.46 -1.17
N LEU A 115 23.20 -1.70 -1.29
CA LEU A 115 22.69 -2.25 -2.54
C LEU A 115 21.55 -1.39 -3.12
N ILE A 116 21.69 -0.98 -4.37
CA ILE A 116 20.66 -0.20 -5.08
C ILE A 116 19.88 -1.14 -6.01
N ILE A 117 18.55 -1.22 -5.82
CA ILE A 117 17.66 -1.95 -6.73
C ILE A 117 17.36 -1.04 -7.92
N LYS A 118 17.91 -1.38 -9.09
CA LYS A 118 17.70 -0.63 -10.34
C LYS A 118 16.38 -0.98 -11.04
N ALA A 119 15.88 -2.21 -10.89
CA ALA A 119 14.63 -2.69 -11.48
C ALA A 119 13.42 -2.12 -10.75
N LYS A 120 13.14 -0.82 -10.92
CA LYS A 120 12.01 -0.15 -10.24
C LYS A 120 10.64 -0.54 -10.78
N GLU A 121 10.55 -1.00 -12.02
CA GLU A 121 9.32 -1.47 -12.68
C GLU A 121 9.24 -3.01 -12.76
N GLY A 122 10.10 -3.72 -12.00
CA GLY A 122 10.26 -5.17 -12.07
C GLY A 122 11.26 -5.62 -13.15
N ASP A 123 11.56 -6.90 -13.17
CA ASP A 123 12.42 -7.55 -14.17
C ASP A 123 11.71 -8.74 -14.84
N ILE A 124 12.45 -9.55 -15.59
CA ILE A 124 11.88 -10.67 -16.35
C ILE A 124 11.19 -11.70 -15.45
N PHE A 125 11.68 -11.91 -14.22
CA PHE A 125 11.10 -12.88 -13.28
C PHE A 125 9.77 -12.37 -12.76
N ASP A 126 9.69 -11.07 -12.47
CA ASP A 126 8.46 -10.41 -12.03
C ASP A 126 7.44 -10.38 -13.16
N PHE A 127 7.86 -10.10 -14.41
CA PHE A 127 6.97 -10.17 -15.58
C PHE A 127 6.49 -11.60 -15.89
N TRP A 128 7.29 -12.61 -15.57
CA TRP A 128 6.85 -14.00 -15.68
C TRP A 128 5.71 -14.29 -14.69
N VAL A 129 5.86 -13.90 -13.41
CA VAL A 129 4.83 -14.06 -12.38
C VAL A 129 3.57 -13.25 -12.73
N LEU A 130 3.72 -12.03 -13.21
CA LEU A 130 2.62 -11.19 -13.66
C LEU A 130 1.82 -11.84 -14.81
N ARG A 131 2.52 -12.44 -15.78
CA ARG A 131 1.90 -13.07 -16.95
C ARG A 131 1.19 -14.39 -16.63
N HIS A 132 1.78 -15.20 -15.74
CA HIS A 132 1.26 -16.54 -15.43
C HIS A 132 0.40 -16.56 -14.18
N THR A 133 0.39 -15.47 -13.39
CA THR A 133 -0.33 -15.38 -12.12
C THR A 133 -0.08 -16.57 -11.19
N SER A 134 1.15 -17.08 -11.21
CA SER A 134 1.54 -18.29 -10.49
C SER A 134 2.85 -18.06 -9.74
N PRO A 135 3.03 -18.69 -8.57
CA PRO A 135 4.29 -18.63 -7.83
C PRO A 135 5.45 -19.20 -8.65
N LEU A 136 6.63 -18.64 -8.46
CA LEU A 136 7.87 -18.98 -9.17
C LEU A 136 8.96 -19.40 -8.18
N LEU A 137 9.51 -20.60 -8.36
CA LEU A 137 10.73 -21.06 -7.71
C LEU A 137 11.81 -21.24 -8.77
N ILE A 138 12.99 -20.68 -8.53
CA ILE A 138 14.20 -20.88 -9.33
C ILE A 138 15.33 -21.29 -8.39
N GLU A 139 15.76 -22.55 -8.51
CA GLU A 139 16.87 -23.08 -7.70
C GLU A 139 18.25 -22.62 -8.22
N ASP A 140 18.42 -22.58 -9.54
CA ASP A 140 19.62 -22.07 -10.20
C ASP A 140 19.22 -21.38 -11.52
N ILE A 141 19.36 -20.06 -11.58
CA ILE A 141 19.00 -19.26 -12.77
C ILE A 141 19.71 -19.76 -14.03
N LYS A 142 20.96 -20.22 -13.91
CA LYS A 142 21.74 -20.69 -15.07
C LYS A 142 21.25 -22.02 -15.65
N LYS A 143 20.45 -22.77 -14.89
CA LYS A 143 19.91 -24.08 -15.30
C LYS A 143 18.42 -24.07 -15.58
N ASP A 144 17.74 -22.97 -15.33
CA ASP A 144 16.30 -22.90 -15.49
C ASP A 144 15.93 -22.64 -16.97
N PHE A 145 15.38 -23.67 -17.63
CA PHE A 145 15.01 -23.61 -19.05
C PHE A 145 13.98 -22.53 -19.40
N ARG A 146 13.22 -22.05 -18.42
CA ARG A 146 12.23 -20.97 -18.60
C ARG A 146 12.88 -19.64 -18.96
N PHE A 147 14.16 -19.48 -18.57
CA PHE A 147 14.95 -18.27 -18.71
C PHE A 147 16.26 -18.52 -19.46
N ASP A 148 16.41 -19.69 -20.10
CA ASP A 148 17.63 -20.03 -20.84
C ASP A 148 17.76 -19.15 -22.10
N THR A 149 18.90 -18.48 -22.19
CA THR A 149 19.23 -17.55 -23.29
C THR A 149 19.83 -18.23 -24.51
N SER A 150 20.22 -19.50 -24.40
CA SER A 150 20.87 -20.24 -25.49
C SER A 150 19.89 -20.89 -26.47
N ALA A 151 18.63 -21.02 -26.15
CA ALA A 151 17.61 -21.64 -26.96
C ALA A 151 16.85 -20.60 -27.83
N SER A 152 17.43 -20.25 -28.98
CA SER A 152 16.69 -19.59 -30.06
C SER A 152 15.73 -20.60 -30.72
N LEU A 153 14.60 -20.89 -30.08
CA LEU A 153 13.51 -21.65 -30.68
C LEU A 153 12.56 -20.70 -31.39
N SER A 154 12.72 -20.59 -32.71
CA SER A 154 11.75 -19.99 -33.61
C SER A 154 10.54 -20.92 -33.74
N ILE A 155 9.45 -20.60 -33.05
CA ILE A 155 8.14 -21.15 -33.36
C ILE A 155 7.26 -19.96 -33.80
N ASN A 156 6.83 -20.04 -35.08
CA ASN A 156 5.86 -19.12 -35.74
C ASN A 156 6.27 -17.64 -35.83
N GLY A 157 7.39 -17.30 -36.45
CA GLY A 157 7.56 -15.96 -37.09
C GLY A 157 7.61 -14.72 -36.20
N GLU A 158 7.41 -14.82 -34.90
CA GLU A 158 7.61 -13.75 -33.93
C GLU A 158 8.98 -13.92 -33.24
N GLN A 159 9.86 -12.95 -33.45
CA GLN A 159 11.13 -12.86 -32.73
C GLN A 159 10.85 -12.78 -31.21
N ARG A 160 10.95 -13.92 -30.52
CA ARG A 160 11.06 -13.90 -29.07
C ARG A 160 12.31 -13.08 -28.73
N ARG A 161 12.12 -12.00 -28.00
CA ARG A 161 13.21 -11.19 -27.46
C ARG A 161 14.09 -12.14 -26.63
N THR A 162 15.29 -12.38 -27.12
CA THR A 162 16.36 -13.07 -26.37
C THR A 162 16.53 -12.37 -25.02
N ILE A 163 16.41 -13.14 -23.96
CA ILE A 163 16.60 -12.64 -22.61
C ILE A 163 18.11 -12.40 -22.45
N ASP A 164 18.49 -11.15 -22.38
CA ASP A 164 19.88 -10.74 -22.22
C ASP A 164 20.24 -10.80 -20.74
N LEU A 165 20.86 -11.92 -20.30
CA LEU A 165 21.33 -12.10 -18.92
C LEU A 165 22.34 -11.02 -18.53
N GLU A 166 23.16 -10.52 -19.47
CA GLU A 166 24.06 -9.42 -19.20
C GLU A 166 23.28 -8.12 -18.86
N LYS A 167 22.10 -7.95 -19.45
CA LYS A 167 21.22 -6.84 -19.12
C LYS A 167 20.59 -6.98 -17.74
N ILE A 168 20.29 -8.21 -17.30
CA ILE A 168 19.78 -8.49 -15.93
C ILE A 168 20.90 -8.26 -14.92
N GLU A 169 22.10 -8.79 -15.17
CA GLU A 169 23.27 -8.55 -14.32
C GLU A 169 23.65 -7.06 -14.27
N SER A 170 23.42 -6.30 -15.34
CA SER A 170 23.63 -4.85 -15.36
C SER A 170 22.56 -4.05 -14.59
N GLN A 171 21.40 -4.64 -14.35
CA GLN A 171 20.32 -4.03 -13.54
C GLN A 171 20.51 -4.25 -12.03
N HIS A 172 21.31 -5.26 -11.65
CA HIS A 172 21.58 -5.62 -10.26
C HIS A 172 23.09 -5.50 -10.00
N ILE A 173 23.46 -4.82 -8.94
CA ILE A 173 24.87 -4.73 -8.49
C ILE A 173 25.36 -6.09 -7.98
N ARG A 174 24.44 -7.02 -7.73
CA ARG A 174 24.68 -8.35 -7.19
C ARG A 174 24.12 -9.43 -8.11
N THR A 175 24.86 -10.56 -8.22
CA THR A 175 24.43 -11.74 -8.97
C THR A 175 23.31 -12.45 -8.21
N ILE A 176 22.14 -12.61 -8.84
CA ILE A 176 21.06 -13.46 -8.35
C ILE A 176 21.30 -14.89 -8.84
N SER A 177 21.31 -15.88 -7.93
CA SER A 177 21.49 -17.30 -8.29
C SER A 177 20.24 -18.13 -8.04
N SER A 178 19.49 -17.85 -6.99
CA SER A 178 18.20 -18.48 -6.69
C SER A 178 17.18 -17.45 -6.27
N LEU A 179 15.90 -17.71 -6.53
CA LEU A 179 14.79 -16.84 -6.11
C LEU A 179 13.50 -17.63 -5.92
N ILE A 180 12.65 -17.07 -5.07
CA ILE A 180 11.24 -17.40 -4.97
C ILE A 180 10.42 -16.11 -5.13
N SER A 181 9.29 -16.22 -5.82
CA SER A 181 8.41 -15.09 -6.07
C SER A 181 6.96 -15.56 -6.04
N SER A 182 6.09 -14.79 -5.44
CA SER A 182 4.67 -15.11 -5.37
C SER A 182 3.84 -13.88 -5.69
N PRO A 183 2.74 -14.02 -6.48
CA PRO A 183 1.82 -12.95 -6.73
C PRO A 183 1.01 -12.61 -5.46
N LEU A 184 0.64 -11.35 -5.32
CA LEU A 184 -0.36 -10.87 -4.37
C LEU A 184 -1.67 -10.74 -5.13
N ILE A 185 -2.59 -11.67 -4.91
CA ILE A 185 -3.89 -11.74 -5.59
C ILE A 185 -4.99 -11.75 -4.54
N SER A 186 -5.92 -10.79 -4.61
CA SER A 186 -7.11 -10.78 -3.77
C SER A 186 -8.35 -10.88 -4.65
N GLU A 187 -9.24 -11.81 -4.33
CA GLU A 187 -10.41 -12.23 -5.11
C GLU A 187 -10.06 -12.56 -6.57
N HIS A 188 -9.95 -11.60 -7.46
CA HIS A 188 -9.53 -11.79 -8.85
C HIS A 188 -8.62 -10.65 -9.32
N LYS A 189 -8.22 -9.78 -8.38
CA LYS A 189 -7.37 -8.63 -8.68
C LYS A 189 -5.92 -8.95 -8.37
N PHE A 190 -5.05 -8.81 -9.37
CA PHE A 190 -3.61 -8.85 -9.18
C PHE A 190 -3.14 -7.51 -8.59
N LEU A 191 -2.61 -7.54 -7.38
CA LEU A 191 -2.18 -6.35 -6.64
C LEU A 191 -0.68 -6.09 -6.77
N GLY A 192 0.12 -7.17 -6.87
CA GLY A 192 1.57 -7.02 -6.90
C GLY A 192 2.31 -8.34 -6.81
N ILE A 193 3.59 -8.27 -6.48
CA ILE A 193 4.51 -9.40 -6.39
C ILE A 193 5.42 -9.22 -5.19
N LEU A 194 5.58 -10.28 -4.40
CA LEU A 194 6.59 -10.36 -3.36
C LEU A 194 7.66 -11.37 -3.77
N ARG A 195 8.90 -10.92 -3.86
CA ARG A 195 10.04 -11.73 -4.29
C ARG A 195 11.15 -11.72 -3.25
N ILE A 196 11.78 -12.88 -3.09
CA ILE A 196 13.01 -13.04 -2.31
C ILE A 196 14.07 -13.66 -3.23
N ASP A 197 15.23 -13.08 -3.29
CA ASP A 197 16.35 -13.55 -4.09
C ASP A 197 17.67 -13.62 -3.30
N ASN A 198 18.57 -14.51 -3.75
CA ASN A 198 19.87 -14.68 -3.13
C ASN A 198 20.96 -15.05 -4.16
N SER A 199 22.23 -14.76 -3.81
CA SER A 199 23.39 -15.17 -4.59
C SER A 199 23.80 -16.64 -4.40
N ILE A 200 23.20 -17.35 -3.43
CA ILE A 200 23.44 -18.77 -3.15
C ILE A 200 22.45 -19.59 -3.99
N ARG A 201 22.94 -20.64 -4.67
CA ARG A 201 22.10 -21.56 -5.45
C ARG A 201 21.35 -22.52 -4.55
N SER A 202 20.18 -22.98 -5.01
CA SER A 202 19.34 -23.97 -4.35
C SER A 202 19.09 -23.67 -2.87
N LEU A 203 18.96 -22.37 -2.54
CA LEU A 203 18.74 -21.93 -1.17
C LEU A 203 17.29 -22.14 -0.74
N TYR A 204 16.36 -21.94 -1.66
CA TYR A 204 14.93 -21.98 -1.37
C TYR A 204 14.30 -23.30 -1.79
N SER A 205 13.37 -23.80 -0.96
CA SER A 205 12.61 -25.04 -1.16
C SER A 205 11.18 -24.77 -1.62
N GLN A 206 10.47 -25.82 -2.03
CA GLN A 206 9.03 -25.76 -2.32
C GLN A 206 8.20 -25.39 -1.08
N ASP A 207 8.66 -25.76 0.12
CA ASP A 207 7.98 -25.38 1.37
C ASP A 207 8.16 -23.90 1.68
N ASP A 208 9.29 -23.30 1.33
CA ASP A 208 9.52 -21.86 1.44
C ASP A 208 8.63 -21.08 0.45
N LEU A 209 8.49 -21.59 -0.78
CA LEU A 209 7.56 -21.01 -1.76
C LEU A 209 6.10 -21.06 -1.28
N ARG A 210 5.67 -22.20 -0.72
CA ARG A 210 4.32 -22.33 -0.14
C ARG A 210 4.10 -21.35 1.00
N PHE A 211 5.10 -21.20 1.86
CA PHE A 211 5.01 -20.25 2.97
C PHE A 211 4.97 -18.80 2.48
N LEU A 212 5.79 -18.44 1.48
CA LEU A 212 5.73 -17.14 0.82
C LEU A 212 4.35 -16.88 0.20
N THR A 213 3.78 -17.89 -0.48
CA THR A 213 2.43 -17.78 -1.07
C THR A 213 1.38 -17.52 0.01
N THR A 214 1.45 -18.21 1.15
CA THR A 214 0.53 -17.96 2.27
C THR A 214 0.67 -16.53 2.81
N ILE A 215 1.89 -16.02 2.94
CA ILE A 215 2.12 -14.61 3.33
C ILE A 215 1.53 -13.66 2.28
N CYS A 216 1.69 -13.96 0.98
CA CYS A 216 1.11 -13.17 -0.09
C CYS A 216 -0.42 -13.17 -0.10
N ASP A 217 -1.05 -14.31 0.16
CA ASP A 217 -2.51 -14.42 0.23
C ASP A 217 -3.06 -13.56 1.38
N LEU A 218 -2.48 -13.64 2.57
CA LEU A 218 -2.84 -12.79 3.71
C LEU A 218 -2.56 -11.31 3.43
N GLY A 219 -1.38 -11.03 2.88
CA GLY A 219 -0.97 -9.67 2.53
C GLY A 219 -1.83 -9.03 1.45
N ALA A 220 -2.30 -9.81 0.47
CA ALA A 220 -3.17 -9.32 -0.58
C ALA A 220 -4.51 -8.83 -0.02
N VAL A 221 -5.12 -9.59 0.90
CA VAL A 221 -6.36 -9.18 1.58
C VAL A 221 -6.14 -7.91 2.40
N ALA A 222 -5.05 -7.83 3.15
CA ALA A 222 -4.74 -6.64 3.96
C ALA A 222 -4.49 -5.40 3.10
N LEU A 223 -3.74 -5.53 2.00
CA LEU A 223 -3.49 -4.44 1.06
C LEU A 223 -4.78 -3.97 0.38
N GLU A 224 -5.65 -4.88 -0.04
CA GLU A 224 -6.94 -4.52 -0.62
C GLU A 224 -7.84 -3.80 0.38
N ASN A 225 -7.92 -4.29 1.62
CA ASN A 225 -8.64 -3.60 2.70
C ASN A 225 -8.08 -2.20 2.96
N GLY A 226 -6.74 -2.04 2.96
CA GLY A 226 -6.08 -0.74 3.06
C GLY A 226 -6.43 0.19 1.90
N GLU A 227 -6.42 -0.30 0.64
CA GLU A 227 -6.84 0.48 -0.52
C GLU A 227 -8.32 0.90 -0.44
N LEU A 228 -9.21 -0.02 -0.05
CA LEU A 228 -10.63 0.26 0.10
C LEU A 228 -10.87 1.31 1.20
N PHE A 229 -10.19 1.17 2.33
CA PHE A 229 -10.26 2.15 3.42
C PHE A 229 -9.76 3.52 2.99
N GLN A 230 -8.62 3.58 2.28
CA GLN A 230 -8.08 4.84 1.77
C GLN A 230 -9.05 5.51 0.78
N ARG A 231 -9.63 4.74 -0.14
CA ARG A 231 -10.66 5.25 -1.07
C ARG A 231 -11.90 5.74 -0.36
N ALA A 232 -12.40 4.97 0.62
CA ALA A 232 -13.55 5.38 1.43
C ALA A 232 -13.26 6.68 2.19
N ARG A 233 -12.07 6.81 2.76
CA ARG A 233 -11.60 8.03 3.42
C ARG A 233 -11.51 9.19 2.44
N ASP A 234 -10.90 8.98 1.28
CA ASP A 234 -10.77 10.03 0.26
C ASP A 234 -12.14 10.53 -0.23
N LEU A 235 -13.11 9.62 -0.41
CA LEU A 235 -14.50 9.97 -0.73
C LEU A 235 -15.20 10.71 0.42
N ALA A 236 -14.88 10.39 1.66
CA ALA A 236 -15.45 11.05 2.83
C ALA A 236 -14.90 12.47 3.04
N ILE A 237 -13.63 12.71 2.70
CA ILE A 237 -12.96 13.99 2.94
C ILE A 237 -12.89 14.92 1.72
N HIS A 238 -13.06 14.42 0.50
CA HIS A 238 -13.01 15.21 -0.73
C HIS A 238 -14.34 15.20 -1.49
N ASP A 239 -14.77 16.37 -1.97
CA ASP A 239 -15.89 16.52 -2.90
C ASP A 239 -15.52 15.97 -4.27
N GLU A 240 -16.34 15.06 -4.81
CA GLU A 240 -16.06 14.35 -6.07
C GLU A 240 -15.91 15.28 -7.27
N LEU A 241 -16.69 16.37 -7.33
CA LEU A 241 -16.70 17.30 -8.45
C LEU A 241 -15.48 18.22 -8.45
N THR A 242 -15.20 18.81 -7.27
CA THR A 242 -14.22 19.90 -7.12
C THR A 242 -12.87 19.43 -6.60
N ARG A 243 -12.81 18.25 -5.98
CA ARG A 243 -11.65 17.69 -5.28
C ARG A 243 -11.18 18.52 -4.08
N LEU A 244 -11.95 19.53 -3.68
CA LEU A 244 -11.76 20.26 -2.43
C LEU A 244 -12.24 19.41 -1.25
N TYR A 245 -11.93 19.83 -0.04
CA TYR A 245 -12.44 19.15 1.14
C TYR A 245 -13.96 19.23 1.25
N THR A 246 -14.58 18.19 1.83
CA THR A 246 -16.01 18.19 2.17
C THR A 246 -16.28 19.09 3.37
N LYS A 247 -17.55 19.50 3.54
CA LYS A 247 -18.02 20.24 4.72
C LYS A 247 -17.70 19.52 6.04
N GLY A 248 -17.87 18.18 6.08
CA GLY A 248 -17.61 17.40 7.29
C GLY A 248 -16.16 17.51 7.75
N TYR A 249 -15.23 17.25 6.85
CA TYR A 249 -13.79 17.37 7.12
C TYR A 249 -13.39 18.82 7.48
N PHE A 250 -13.96 19.79 6.79
CA PHE A 250 -13.71 21.20 7.06
C PHE A 250 -14.10 21.60 8.48
N LEU A 251 -15.27 21.19 8.96
CA LEU A 251 -15.75 21.51 10.32
C LEU A 251 -14.84 20.88 11.40
N GLU A 252 -14.37 19.65 11.16
CA GLU A 252 -13.42 19.00 12.04
C GLU A 252 -12.10 19.80 12.12
N ARG A 253 -11.56 20.19 10.99
CA ARG A 253 -10.33 20.99 10.90
C ARG A 253 -10.49 22.40 11.51
N LEU A 254 -11.65 23.03 11.32
CA LEU A 254 -11.95 24.33 11.92
C LEU A 254 -11.94 24.25 13.45
N LYS A 255 -12.57 23.21 14.00
CA LYS A 255 -12.55 22.95 15.45
C LYS A 255 -11.13 22.74 16.00
N GLU A 256 -10.30 22.01 15.28
CA GLU A 256 -8.89 21.84 15.66
C GLU A 256 -8.13 23.17 15.62
N GLU A 257 -8.36 24.00 14.59
CA GLU A 257 -7.71 25.28 14.43
C GLU A 257 -8.14 26.27 15.52
N CYS A 258 -9.41 26.29 15.93
CA CYS A 258 -9.89 27.06 17.08
C CYS A 258 -9.16 26.64 18.36
N LYS A 259 -9.03 25.33 18.63
CA LYS A 259 -8.28 24.82 19.79
C LYS A 259 -6.80 25.20 19.72
N ARG A 260 -6.20 25.20 18.55
CA ARG A 260 -4.81 25.61 18.34
C ARG A 260 -4.64 27.11 18.59
N GLY A 261 -5.50 27.94 18.00
CA GLY A 261 -5.51 29.36 18.15
C GLY A 261 -5.66 29.80 19.60
N PHE A 262 -6.57 29.14 20.34
CA PHE A 262 -6.75 29.40 21.76
C PHE A 262 -5.54 29.01 22.62
N ARG A 263 -4.91 27.85 22.33
CA ARG A 263 -3.75 27.38 23.13
C ARG A 263 -2.48 28.16 22.89
N GLN A 264 -2.26 28.63 21.65
CA GLN A 264 -1.02 29.24 21.22
C GLN A 264 -1.13 30.77 21.06
N ASP A 265 -2.29 31.35 21.31
CA ASP A 265 -2.61 32.76 21.06
C ASP A 265 -2.30 33.19 19.61
N ILE A 266 -2.65 32.32 18.65
CA ILE A 266 -2.41 32.55 17.22
C ILE A 266 -3.74 32.84 16.55
N ALA A 267 -3.83 34.02 15.90
CA ALA A 267 -4.98 34.38 15.10
C ALA A 267 -5.04 33.55 13.80
N PHE A 268 -6.25 33.21 13.39
CA PHE A 268 -6.52 32.64 12.07
C PHE A 268 -7.82 33.23 11.52
N SER A 269 -8.07 33.09 10.23
CA SER A 269 -9.25 33.68 9.59
C SER A 269 -10.03 32.65 8.78
N LEU A 270 -11.32 32.87 8.69
CA LEU A 270 -12.28 32.10 7.90
C LEU A 270 -12.83 32.98 6.78
N LEU A 271 -12.75 32.47 5.55
CA LEU A 271 -13.46 33.05 4.40
C LEU A 271 -14.67 32.18 4.07
N MET A 272 -15.83 32.79 3.87
CA MET A 272 -17.02 32.15 3.30
C MET A 272 -17.33 32.80 1.96
N LEU A 273 -17.44 31.99 0.92
CA LEU A 273 -17.64 32.44 -0.46
C LEU A 273 -18.88 31.80 -1.06
N ASP A 274 -19.58 32.59 -1.89
CA ASP A 274 -20.71 32.10 -2.68
C ASP A 274 -20.66 32.69 -4.09
N ILE A 275 -21.03 31.88 -5.08
CA ILE A 275 -21.01 32.27 -6.49
C ILE A 275 -22.23 33.11 -6.79
N ASP A 276 -22.01 34.35 -7.22
CA ASP A 276 -23.06 35.28 -7.51
C ASP A 276 -23.95 34.80 -8.67
N TYR A 277 -25.27 34.76 -8.43
CA TYR A 277 -26.28 34.36 -9.43
C TYR A 277 -26.11 32.94 -10.00
N PHE A 278 -25.53 32.02 -9.27
CA PHE A 278 -25.20 30.65 -9.77
C PHE A 278 -26.47 29.91 -10.26
N LYS A 279 -27.58 30.02 -9.58
CA LYS A 279 -28.87 29.45 -10.04
C LYS A 279 -29.23 29.95 -11.45
N LYS A 280 -29.16 31.28 -11.69
CA LYS A 280 -29.43 31.85 -13.00
C LYS A 280 -28.44 31.38 -14.08
N TYR A 281 -27.21 31.16 -13.66
CA TYR A 281 -26.18 30.60 -14.54
C TYR A 281 -26.55 29.17 -14.96
N ASN A 282 -26.93 28.30 -14.01
CA ASN A 282 -27.41 26.97 -14.26
C ASN A 282 -28.68 26.92 -15.13
N ASP A 283 -29.63 27.80 -14.88
CA ASP A 283 -30.83 27.90 -15.67
C ASP A 283 -30.54 28.25 -17.14
N LYS A 284 -29.48 29.04 -17.38
CA LYS A 284 -29.07 29.46 -18.74
C LYS A 284 -28.17 28.47 -19.46
N PHE A 285 -27.20 27.84 -18.76
CA PHE A 285 -26.16 27.05 -19.36
C PHE A 285 -26.21 25.55 -18.99
N GLY A 286 -27.22 25.19 -18.18
CA GLY A 286 -27.39 23.81 -17.68
C GLY A 286 -26.43 23.46 -16.52
N HIS A 287 -26.76 22.41 -15.80
CA HIS A 287 -25.92 21.92 -14.66
C HIS A 287 -24.48 21.58 -15.06
N THR A 288 -24.28 21.02 -16.26
CA THR A 288 -22.93 20.76 -16.78
C THR A 288 -22.10 22.04 -16.91
N GLY A 289 -22.75 23.17 -17.29
CA GLY A 289 -22.09 24.47 -17.29
C GLY A 289 -21.70 24.94 -15.90
N GLY A 290 -22.60 24.77 -14.92
CA GLY A 290 -22.30 25.01 -13.52
C GLY A 290 -21.17 24.16 -12.95
N ASP A 291 -21.09 22.88 -13.33
CA ASP A 291 -20.01 21.99 -12.91
C ASP A 291 -18.63 22.47 -13.40
N ILE A 292 -18.57 23.01 -14.63
CA ILE A 292 -17.34 23.60 -15.18
C ILE A 292 -16.95 24.85 -14.39
N VAL A 293 -17.92 25.69 -14.01
CA VAL A 293 -17.69 26.85 -13.13
C VAL A 293 -17.10 26.39 -11.80
N LEU A 294 -17.74 25.46 -11.12
CA LEU A 294 -17.30 24.93 -9.81
C LEU A 294 -15.86 24.39 -9.88
N LYS A 295 -15.53 23.60 -10.91
CA LYS A 295 -14.17 23.10 -11.14
C LYS A 295 -13.16 24.21 -11.41
N SER A 296 -13.54 25.22 -12.18
CA SER A 296 -12.66 26.34 -12.53
C SER A 296 -12.33 27.19 -11.30
N LEU A 297 -13.34 27.48 -10.47
CA LEU A 297 -13.16 28.22 -9.22
C LEU A 297 -12.29 27.42 -8.22
N SER A 298 -12.56 26.13 -8.09
CA SER A 298 -11.77 25.27 -7.19
C SER A 298 -10.29 25.29 -7.54
N ARG A 299 -9.95 25.16 -8.82
CA ARG A 299 -8.57 25.30 -9.30
C ARG A 299 -7.97 26.66 -8.99
N ALA A 300 -8.72 27.73 -9.25
CA ALA A 300 -8.26 29.10 -9.00
C ALA A 300 -7.96 29.36 -7.51
N MET A 301 -8.81 28.83 -6.62
CA MET A 301 -8.60 28.89 -5.17
C MET A 301 -7.36 28.09 -4.75
N THR A 302 -7.26 26.85 -5.19
CA THR A 302 -6.11 25.98 -4.90
C THR A 302 -4.79 26.59 -5.40
N ASP A 303 -4.75 27.10 -6.63
CA ASP A 303 -3.55 27.70 -7.23
C ASP A 303 -3.17 29.05 -6.55
N SER A 304 -4.15 29.76 -5.99
CA SER A 304 -3.88 31.02 -5.28
C SER A 304 -3.34 30.81 -3.88
N LEU A 305 -3.66 29.68 -3.26
CA LEU A 305 -3.38 29.41 -1.85
C LEU A 305 -2.43 28.22 -1.63
N LYS A 306 -1.81 27.71 -2.70
CA LYS A 306 -0.93 26.51 -2.64
C LYS A 306 0.24 26.62 -1.68
N ASP A 307 0.78 27.83 -1.49
CA ASP A 307 1.92 28.09 -0.64
C ASP A 307 1.53 28.42 0.82
N SER A 308 0.23 28.49 1.09
CA SER A 308 -0.34 28.67 2.43
C SER A 308 -0.93 27.33 2.91
N ASN A 309 -0.72 26.96 4.15
CA ASN A 309 -1.35 25.76 4.74
C ASN A 309 -2.88 25.91 4.87
N SER A 310 -3.53 26.56 3.90
CA SER A 310 -4.94 26.82 3.89
C SER A 310 -5.78 25.57 3.61
N ILE A 311 -6.96 25.49 4.21
CA ILE A 311 -7.90 24.40 4.04
C ILE A 311 -9.09 24.93 3.26
N ILE A 312 -9.25 24.45 2.03
CA ILE A 312 -10.28 24.90 1.09
C ILE A 312 -11.33 23.81 0.97
N SER A 313 -12.61 24.15 1.20
CA SER A 313 -13.72 23.18 1.13
C SER A 313 -14.85 23.67 0.25
N ARG A 314 -15.58 22.73 -0.31
CA ARG A 314 -16.94 22.96 -0.85
C ARG A 314 -17.93 22.76 0.29
N PHE A 315 -18.47 23.86 0.80
CA PHE A 315 -19.32 23.86 1.99
C PHE A 315 -20.78 23.54 1.67
N GLY A 316 -21.24 23.94 0.47
CA GLY A 316 -22.55 23.69 -0.05
C GLY A 316 -22.55 23.51 -1.56
N GLY A 317 -23.71 23.66 -2.21
CA GLY A 317 -23.84 23.51 -3.66
C GLY A 317 -22.94 24.47 -4.44
N GLU A 318 -22.99 25.75 -4.09
CA GLU A 318 -22.24 26.86 -4.71
C GLU A 318 -21.42 27.67 -3.69
N GLU A 319 -21.32 27.13 -2.45
CA GLU A 319 -20.64 27.76 -1.32
C GLU A 319 -19.32 27.11 -1.05
N PHE A 320 -18.31 27.91 -0.78
CA PHE A 320 -16.96 27.47 -0.43
C PHE A 320 -16.50 28.12 0.88
N CYS A 321 -15.73 27.39 1.67
CA CYS A 321 -15.10 27.91 2.87
C CYS A 321 -13.59 27.69 2.83
N ILE A 322 -12.85 28.67 3.37
CA ILE A 322 -11.39 28.63 3.42
C ILE A 322 -10.91 28.99 4.83
N ILE A 323 -10.18 28.10 5.48
CA ILE A 323 -9.42 28.43 6.70
C ILE A 323 -8.05 28.94 6.27
N LEU A 324 -7.66 30.09 6.79
CA LEU A 324 -6.34 30.70 6.63
C LEU A 324 -5.60 30.65 7.97
N PRO A 325 -4.77 29.62 8.22
CA PRO A 325 -4.02 29.48 9.46
C PRO A 325 -3.02 30.62 9.65
N SER A 326 -2.82 31.05 10.90
CA SER A 326 -1.85 32.09 11.26
C SER A 326 -2.03 33.40 10.47
N CYS A 327 -3.26 33.75 10.09
CA CYS A 327 -3.62 34.89 9.26
C CYS A 327 -4.62 35.79 10.01
N ASP A 328 -4.25 37.03 10.26
CA ASP A 328 -5.11 38.03 10.89
C ASP A 328 -6.17 38.54 9.91
N LYS A 329 -7.17 39.26 10.44
CA LYS A 329 -8.30 39.78 9.67
C LYS A 329 -7.88 40.68 8.50
N LYS A 330 -6.87 41.52 8.70
CA LYS A 330 -6.40 42.46 7.69
C LYS A 330 -5.73 41.75 6.52
N ALA A 331 -4.86 40.78 6.83
CA ALA A 331 -4.21 39.94 5.82
C ALA A 331 -5.26 39.06 5.10
N ALA A 332 -6.19 38.46 5.83
CA ALA A 332 -7.25 37.66 5.26
C ALA A 332 -8.17 38.45 4.31
N PHE A 333 -8.48 39.69 4.64
CA PHE A 333 -9.27 40.57 3.76
C PHE A 333 -8.51 40.86 2.45
N LYS A 334 -7.21 41.08 2.51
CA LYS A 334 -6.36 41.26 1.32
C LYS A 334 -6.36 40.03 0.44
N ILE A 335 -6.17 38.85 1.04
CA ILE A 335 -6.19 37.57 0.33
C ILE A 335 -7.56 37.34 -0.31
N ALA A 336 -8.64 37.62 0.41
CA ALA A 336 -10.01 37.50 -0.09
C ALA A 336 -10.26 38.39 -1.31
N GLU A 337 -9.78 39.66 -1.29
CA GLU A 337 -9.94 40.60 -2.41
C GLU A 337 -9.09 40.21 -3.62
N GLU A 338 -7.85 39.70 -3.41
CA GLU A 338 -7.02 39.17 -4.47
C GLU A 338 -7.70 37.94 -5.12
N LEU A 339 -8.28 37.04 -4.32
CA LEU A 339 -9.00 35.88 -4.79
C LEU A 339 -10.26 36.28 -5.58
N ARG A 340 -11.10 37.21 -5.04
CA ARG A 340 -12.24 37.74 -5.72
C ARG A 340 -11.88 38.30 -7.10
N ALA A 341 -10.85 39.17 -7.14
CA ALA A 341 -10.40 39.82 -8.37
C ALA A 341 -9.85 38.83 -9.39
N LYS A 342 -9.22 37.74 -8.92
CA LYS A 342 -8.74 36.64 -9.79
C LYS A 342 -9.93 35.88 -10.37
N ILE A 343 -10.93 35.52 -9.55
CA ILE A 343 -12.13 34.81 -9.99
C ILE A 343 -12.91 35.63 -11.02
N GLU A 344 -13.11 36.91 -10.79
CA GLU A 344 -13.79 37.84 -11.73
C GLU A 344 -13.16 37.81 -13.14
N LYS A 345 -11.85 37.60 -13.24
CA LYS A 345 -11.08 37.56 -14.52
C LYS A 345 -11.08 36.20 -15.18
N ILE A 346 -11.58 35.17 -14.54
CA ILE A 346 -11.58 33.81 -15.12
C ILE A 346 -12.53 33.75 -16.30
N LYS A 347 -12.00 33.37 -17.45
CA LYS A 347 -12.77 33.07 -18.65
C LYS A 347 -13.17 31.62 -18.65
N ILE A 348 -14.45 31.34 -18.59
CA ILE A 348 -15.03 30.01 -18.60
C ILE A 348 -15.56 29.75 -20.01
N ILE A 349 -14.94 28.79 -20.70
CA ILE A 349 -15.31 28.45 -22.09
C ILE A 349 -16.32 27.33 -22.07
N LEU A 350 -17.55 27.63 -22.49
CA LEU A 350 -18.63 26.65 -22.66
C LEU A 350 -18.93 26.47 -24.15
N ARG A 351 -18.46 25.37 -24.74
CA ARG A 351 -18.56 25.12 -26.19
C ARG A 351 -17.93 26.27 -26.99
N LYS A 352 -18.76 27.21 -27.48
CA LYS A 352 -18.36 28.40 -28.26
C LYS A 352 -18.57 29.73 -27.53
N HIS A 353 -19.03 29.70 -26.27
CA HIS A 353 -19.34 30.88 -25.49
C HIS A 353 -18.31 31.10 -24.39
N GLU A 354 -17.75 32.31 -24.31
CA GLU A 354 -16.95 32.74 -23.18
C GLU A 354 -17.92 33.35 -22.13
N THR A 355 -17.83 32.86 -20.91
CA THR A 355 -18.64 33.31 -19.79
C THR A 355 -17.77 33.63 -18.58
N HIS A 356 -18.29 34.33 -17.61
CA HIS A 356 -17.61 34.65 -16.35
C HIS A 356 -18.62 34.62 -15.20
N VAL A 357 -18.11 34.48 -13.99
CA VAL A 357 -18.88 34.57 -12.75
C VAL A 357 -18.13 35.44 -11.76
N THR A 358 -18.85 35.96 -10.77
CA THR A 358 -18.26 36.68 -9.64
C THR A 358 -18.59 35.97 -8.34
N VAL A 359 -17.93 36.34 -7.26
CA VAL A 359 -18.18 35.78 -5.93
C VAL A 359 -18.34 36.90 -4.89
N SER A 360 -19.22 36.65 -3.94
CA SER A 360 -19.32 37.43 -2.71
C SER A 360 -18.60 36.71 -1.59
N ILE A 361 -17.75 37.41 -0.84
CA ILE A 361 -16.89 36.82 0.19
C ILE A 361 -17.13 37.51 1.53
N GLY A 362 -17.34 36.74 2.59
CA GLY A 362 -17.37 37.19 3.98
C GLY A 362 -16.09 36.75 4.71
N VAL A 363 -15.54 37.66 5.52
CA VAL A 363 -14.32 37.42 6.31
C VAL A 363 -14.64 37.53 7.80
N ALA A 364 -14.22 36.51 8.56
CA ALA A 364 -14.24 36.54 10.02
C ALA A 364 -12.94 36.00 10.57
N SER A 365 -12.46 36.49 11.71
CA SER A 365 -11.17 36.12 12.29
C SER A 365 -11.30 35.72 13.76
N PHE A 366 -10.60 34.67 14.13
CA PHE A 366 -10.49 34.21 15.51
C PHE A 366 -9.16 34.76 16.12
N PRO A 367 -9.17 35.26 17.37
CA PRO A 367 -10.31 35.40 18.29
C PRO A 367 -11.07 36.74 18.17
N GLN A 368 -10.72 37.56 17.20
CA GLN A 368 -11.23 38.97 17.10
C GLN A 368 -12.73 39.06 16.92
N ASP A 369 -13.33 38.20 16.10
CA ASP A 369 -14.76 38.27 15.74
C ASP A 369 -15.61 37.19 16.44
N ALA A 370 -14.98 36.12 16.95
CA ALA A 370 -15.66 34.96 17.49
C ALA A 370 -14.86 34.29 18.59
N ALA A 371 -15.56 33.64 19.53
CA ALA A 371 -14.97 32.87 20.61
C ALA A 371 -14.86 31.36 20.32
N ASP A 372 -15.65 30.87 19.36
CA ASP A 372 -15.70 29.46 18.95
C ASP A 372 -15.97 29.32 17.45
N GLU A 373 -15.95 28.06 16.99
CA GLU A 373 -16.14 27.70 15.59
C GLU A 373 -17.50 28.07 15.03
N ASP A 374 -18.55 27.88 15.81
CA ASP A 374 -19.94 28.15 15.39
C ASP A 374 -20.20 29.66 15.21
N GLU A 375 -19.72 30.47 16.16
CA GLU A 375 -19.79 31.91 16.05
C GLU A 375 -18.94 32.42 14.87
N LEU A 376 -17.75 31.82 14.62
CA LEU A 376 -16.91 32.23 13.50
C LEU A 376 -17.58 31.97 12.15
N ILE A 377 -18.22 30.82 11.99
CA ILE A 377 -19.02 30.49 10.79
C ILE A 377 -20.16 31.49 10.65
N LEU A 378 -20.92 31.76 11.71
CA LEU A 378 -22.04 32.68 11.68
C LEU A 378 -21.62 34.12 11.29
N LYS A 379 -20.46 34.59 11.78
CA LYS A 379 -19.90 35.91 11.46
C LYS A 379 -19.45 36.01 10.00
N SER A 380 -18.75 34.97 9.51
CA SER A 380 -18.33 34.92 8.11
C SER A 380 -19.51 34.83 7.13
N ASP A 381 -20.56 34.07 7.48
CA ASP A 381 -21.80 33.98 6.69
C ASP A 381 -22.54 35.34 6.65
N LYS A 382 -22.70 36.00 7.79
CA LYS A 382 -23.32 37.35 7.85
C LYS A 382 -22.54 38.37 7.02
N ALA A 383 -21.19 38.29 7.03
CA ALA A 383 -20.34 39.16 6.21
C ALA A 383 -20.53 38.85 4.71
N MET A 384 -20.56 37.58 4.30
CA MET A 384 -20.85 37.18 2.92
C MET A 384 -22.25 37.64 2.47
N TYR A 385 -23.26 37.50 3.32
CA TYR A 385 -24.59 37.97 3.01
C TYR A 385 -24.62 39.49 2.86
N ALA A 386 -23.91 40.25 3.70
CA ALA A 386 -23.76 41.71 3.55
C ALA A 386 -23.07 42.06 2.21
N ALA A 387 -22.10 41.29 1.75
CA ALA A 387 -21.50 41.48 0.43
C ALA A 387 -22.50 41.29 -0.70
N LYS A 388 -23.40 40.29 -0.60
CA LYS A 388 -24.49 40.07 -1.57
C LYS A 388 -25.50 41.25 -1.57
N GLN A 389 -25.86 41.74 -0.41
CA GLN A 389 -26.80 42.89 -0.29
C GLN A 389 -26.22 44.20 -0.84
N LYS A 390 -24.95 44.45 -0.62
CA LYS A 390 -24.25 45.67 -1.08
C LYS A 390 -23.95 45.69 -2.58
N GLY A 391 -24.43 44.72 -3.36
CA GLY A 391 -24.32 44.70 -4.82
C GLY A 391 -23.41 43.58 -5.36
N ARG A 392 -23.04 42.59 -4.53
CA ARG A 392 -22.23 41.41 -4.91
C ARG A 392 -20.83 41.76 -5.35
N ASN A 393 -20.07 40.74 -5.82
CA ASN A 393 -18.68 40.89 -6.33
C ASN A 393 -17.82 41.72 -5.40
N ARG A 394 -17.78 41.39 -4.14
CA ARG A 394 -17.03 42.12 -3.10
C ARG A 394 -16.74 41.29 -1.87
N VAL A 395 -15.84 41.82 -1.06
CA VAL A 395 -15.48 41.28 0.26
C VAL A 395 -16.13 42.17 1.35
N CYS A 396 -16.62 41.55 2.40
CA CYS A 396 -17.11 42.20 3.63
C CYS A 396 -16.53 41.55 4.88
#